data_ad9de3e618ca8661b15052bb892d097d
#
_entry.id   ad9de3e618ca8661b15052bb892d097d
#
_cell.length_a   1.000
_cell.length_b   1.000
_cell.length_c   1.000
_cell.angle_alpha   90.00
_cell.angle_beta   90.00
_cell.angle_gamma   90.00
#
_symmetry.space_group_name_H-M   'P 1'
#
loop_
_entity.id
_entity.type
_entity.pdbx_description
1 polymer ?
#
loop_
_entity_poly.entity_id
_entity_poly.type
_entity_poly.pdbx_seq_one_letter_code
_entity_poly.pdbx_strand_id
1 'polypeptide(L)'
;LGGDSWAVGRVSQRERIQGEIGACRSAGADMVIAFPHWGEQYMDKPVRRQREYAQMLADWGADAVIGSHPHCAEPFEWIMAEDGRRVPVAYSMSNFISNMAGQNTEYGLFLRLDAQRDGGGVSIEMSYLPTACIIQKAGGRRLHQPIPCWAEEAKRTGVEPLSEGELKKTQRAFDHVVKICGLENAGLIEWTEEYDKQA
;
A
#
# COMPACT_ATOMS: atom_id res chain seq x y z
N LEU A 1 5.52 -9.92 -22.72
CA LEU A 1 6.63 -10.40 -21.88
C LEU A 1 7.21 -11.65 -22.59
N GLY A 2 8.13 -11.42 -23.55
CA GLY A 2 8.87 -12.51 -24.15
C GLY A 2 9.96 -12.97 -23.18
N GLY A 3 10.42 -14.20 -23.23
CA GLY A 3 11.63 -14.71 -22.58
C GLY A 3 11.69 -14.76 -21.04
N ASP A 4 11.16 -13.78 -20.31
CA ASP A 4 11.31 -13.64 -18.85
C ASP A 4 10.03 -14.00 -18.08
N SER A 5 9.23 -14.92 -18.62
CA SER A 5 7.98 -15.39 -17.96
C SER A 5 8.23 -16.08 -16.61
N TRP A 6 9.47 -16.41 -16.29
CA TRP A 6 9.88 -16.98 -15.00
C TRP A 6 9.99 -15.92 -13.89
N ALA A 7 10.26 -14.66 -14.25
CA ALA A 7 10.51 -13.57 -13.30
C ALA A 7 9.22 -12.92 -12.78
N VAL A 8 8.11 -13.04 -13.52
CA VAL A 8 6.82 -12.42 -13.15
C VAL A 8 5.69 -13.42 -13.30
N GLY A 9 5.03 -13.75 -12.21
CA GLY A 9 3.79 -14.53 -12.20
C GLY A 9 2.62 -13.68 -12.69
N ARG A 10 1.81 -14.22 -13.62
CA ARG A 10 0.53 -13.58 -13.97
C ARG A 10 -0.56 -14.10 -13.06
N VAL A 11 -1.39 -13.22 -12.50
CA VAL A 11 -2.50 -13.62 -11.60
C VAL A 11 -3.46 -14.62 -12.29
N SER A 12 -3.51 -14.63 -13.63
CA SER A 12 -4.27 -15.61 -14.41
C SER A 12 -3.63 -17.02 -14.43
N GLN A 13 -2.38 -17.17 -14.05
CA GLN A 13 -1.68 -18.47 -13.94
C GLN A 13 -1.93 -19.08 -12.56
N ARG A 14 -3.17 -19.47 -12.30
CA ARG A 14 -3.67 -19.83 -10.98
C ARG A 14 -2.86 -20.92 -10.30
N GLU A 15 -2.66 -22.05 -10.97
CA GLU A 15 -1.91 -23.20 -10.42
C GLU A 15 -0.45 -22.83 -10.08
N ARG A 16 0.16 -21.96 -10.89
CA ARG A 16 1.51 -21.46 -10.63
C ARG A 16 1.56 -20.63 -9.35
N ILE A 17 0.69 -19.62 -9.23
CA ILE A 17 0.66 -18.71 -8.05
C ILE A 17 0.34 -19.49 -6.79
N GLN A 18 -0.63 -20.41 -6.84
CA GLN A 18 -0.95 -21.29 -5.72
C GLN A 18 0.26 -22.14 -5.32
N GLY A 19 0.96 -22.70 -6.31
CA GLY A 19 2.19 -23.47 -6.08
C GLY A 19 3.32 -22.63 -5.48
N GLU A 20 3.48 -21.36 -5.90
CA GLU A 20 4.48 -20.43 -5.35
C GLU A 20 4.17 -20.08 -3.88
N ILE A 21 2.90 -19.82 -3.53
CA ILE A 21 2.48 -19.59 -2.14
C ILE A 21 2.75 -20.86 -1.28
N GLY A 22 2.37 -22.03 -1.79
CA GLY A 22 2.63 -23.31 -1.12
C GLY A 22 4.13 -23.60 -0.93
N ALA A 23 4.95 -23.24 -1.91
CA ALA A 23 6.41 -23.38 -1.83
C ALA A 23 7.01 -22.47 -0.74
N CYS A 24 6.52 -21.22 -0.59
CA CYS A 24 6.92 -20.34 0.52
C CYS A 24 6.64 -20.99 1.89
N ARG A 25 5.44 -21.55 2.07
CA ARG A 25 5.09 -22.28 3.30
C ARG A 25 5.96 -23.49 3.54
N SER A 26 6.18 -24.29 2.50
CA SER A 26 7.05 -25.49 2.58
C SER A 26 8.50 -25.15 2.89
N ALA A 27 8.95 -23.97 2.48
CA ALA A 27 10.28 -23.43 2.82
C ALA A 27 10.37 -22.86 4.26
N GLY A 28 9.27 -22.87 5.03
CA GLY A 28 9.23 -22.44 6.42
C GLY A 28 8.86 -20.97 6.61
N ALA A 29 8.24 -20.33 5.62
CA ALA A 29 7.74 -18.96 5.80
C ALA A 29 6.62 -18.91 6.84
N ASP A 30 6.79 -18.11 7.88
CA ASP A 30 5.77 -17.87 8.90
C ASP A 30 4.64 -16.96 8.37
N MET A 31 4.95 -16.09 7.42
CA MET A 31 4.02 -15.15 6.80
C MET A 31 4.28 -15.06 5.29
N VAL A 32 3.22 -15.07 4.49
CA VAL A 32 3.27 -14.89 3.03
C VAL A 32 2.44 -13.67 2.65
N ILE A 33 3.08 -12.68 2.05
CA ILE A 33 2.43 -11.47 1.56
C ILE A 33 2.41 -11.52 0.03
N ALA A 34 1.23 -11.37 -0.56
CA ALA A 34 1.07 -11.27 -2.00
C ALA A 34 1.08 -9.80 -2.44
N PHE A 35 1.89 -9.47 -3.46
CA PHE A 35 1.98 -8.13 -4.06
C PHE A 35 1.50 -8.13 -5.52
N PRO A 36 0.19 -8.15 -5.77
CA PRO A 36 -0.33 -8.11 -7.13
C PRO A 36 -0.25 -6.70 -7.74
N HIS A 37 0.04 -6.66 -9.05
CA HIS A 37 -0.06 -5.47 -9.88
C HIS A 37 -1.29 -5.63 -10.78
N TRP A 38 -2.39 -4.97 -10.43
CA TRP A 38 -3.72 -5.27 -10.96
C TRP A 38 -4.64 -4.03 -11.02
N GLY A 39 -5.88 -4.24 -11.47
CA GLY A 39 -6.89 -3.21 -11.50
C GLY A 39 -6.85 -2.35 -12.76
N GLU A 40 -7.53 -1.23 -12.70
CA GLU A 40 -7.61 -0.25 -13.79
C GLU A 40 -7.00 1.08 -13.36
N GLN A 41 -6.25 1.72 -14.27
CA GLN A 41 -5.59 2.99 -13.98
C GLN A 41 -6.60 4.08 -13.64
N TYR A 42 -6.25 4.90 -12.65
CA TYR A 42 -6.99 6.11 -12.23
C TYR A 42 -8.35 5.82 -11.58
N MET A 43 -8.57 4.59 -11.15
CA MET A 43 -9.74 4.21 -10.37
C MET A 43 -9.42 4.26 -8.87
N ASP A 44 -10.39 4.75 -8.09
CA ASP A 44 -10.33 4.81 -6.61
C ASP A 44 -11.20 3.73 -5.94
N LYS A 45 -11.66 2.76 -6.75
CA LYS A 45 -12.49 1.63 -6.32
C LYS A 45 -12.03 0.36 -7.00
N PRO A 46 -11.85 -0.73 -6.24
CA PRO A 46 -11.42 -2.00 -6.81
C PRO A 46 -12.51 -2.56 -7.74
N VAL A 47 -12.07 -3.00 -8.91
CA VAL A 47 -12.95 -3.73 -9.84
C VAL A 47 -13.23 -5.14 -9.32
N ARG A 48 -14.33 -5.75 -9.79
CA ARG A 48 -14.74 -7.10 -9.38
C ARG A 48 -13.61 -8.13 -9.45
N ARG A 49 -12.80 -8.06 -10.50
CA ARG A 49 -11.66 -8.98 -10.71
C ARG A 49 -10.58 -8.86 -9.62
N GLN A 50 -10.32 -7.66 -9.09
CA GLN A 50 -9.39 -7.49 -7.97
C GLN A 50 -9.90 -8.21 -6.72
N ARG A 51 -11.19 -8.10 -6.42
CA ARG A 51 -11.83 -8.79 -5.28
C ARG A 51 -11.77 -10.31 -5.43
N GLU A 52 -12.07 -10.82 -6.64
CA GLU A 52 -11.99 -12.25 -6.94
C GLU A 52 -10.55 -12.78 -6.76
N TYR A 53 -9.55 -12.04 -7.23
CA TYR A 53 -8.16 -12.43 -7.07
C TYR A 53 -7.67 -12.29 -5.62
N ALA A 54 -8.10 -11.28 -4.89
CA ALA A 54 -7.77 -11.14 -3.47
C ALA A 54 -8.28 -12.35 -2.67
N GLN A 55 -9.54 -12.76 -2.90
CA GLN A 55 -10.10 -13.95 -2.28
C GLN A 55 -9.29 -15.20 -2.61
N MET A 56 -8.98 -15.42 -3.88
CA MET A 56 -8.17 -16.57 -4.30
C MET A 56 -6.78 -16.60 -3.64
N LEU A 57 -6.09 -15.46 -3.57
CA LEU A 57 -4.78 -15.36 -2.93
C LEU A 57 -4.85 -15.70 -1.43
N ALA A 58 -5.90 -15.21 -0.75
CA ALA A 58 -6.15 -15.53 0.65
C ALA A 58 -6.44 -17.03 0.85
N ASP A 59 -7.31 -17.62 0.02
CA ASP A 59 -7.66 -19.05 0.08
C ASP A 59 -6.46 -19.95 -0.20
N TRP A 60 -5.52 -19.51 -1.04
CA TRP A 60 -4.28 -20.24 -1.31
C TRP A 60 -3.20 -20.07 -0.24
N GLY A 61 -3.44 -19.26 0.79
CA GLY A 61 -2.56 -19.14 1.93
C GLY A 61 -1.76 -17.87 2.06
N ALA A 62 -2.06 -16.81 1.29
CA ALA A 62 -1.52 -15.49 1.59
C ALA A 62 -2.11 -14.95 2.91
N ASP A 63 -1.27 -14.33 3.74
CA ASP A 63 -1.68 -13.73 5.01
C ASP A 63 -2.02 -12.24 4.86
N ALA A 64 -1.52 -11.61 3.80
CA ALA A 64 -1.90 -10.26 3.41
C ALA A 64 -1.80 -10.09 1.89
N VAL A 65 -2.61 -9.18 1.33
CA VAL A 65 -2.60 -8.85 -0.10
C VAL A 65 -2.44 -7.35 -0.27
N ILE A 66 -1.34 -6.92 -0.89
CA ILE A 66 -0.99 -5.50 -1.04
C ILE A 66 -0.89 -5.16 -2.53
N GLY A 67 -1.92 -4.53 -3.05
CA GLY A 67 -2.07 -4.24 -4.48
C GLY A 67 -1.40 -2.93 -4.92
N SER A 68 -1.14 -2.87 -6.22
CA SER A 68 -0.63 -1.70 -6.92
C SER A 68 -1.15 -1.66 -8.36
N HIS A 69 -0.87 -0.62 -9.11
CA HIS A 69 -1.19 -0.34 -10.51
C HIS A 69 -2.20 0.79 -10.73
N PRO A 70 -3.33 0.93 -9.99
CA PRO A 70 -4.30 2.00 -10.27
C PRO A 70 -3.73 3.42 -10.23
N HIS A 71 -2.59 3.64 -9.58
CA HIS A 71 -1.99 4.95 -9.32
C HIS A 71 -2.87 5.89 -8.47
N CYS A 72 -3.98 5.40 -7.97
CA CYS A 72 -4.85 6.03 -6.99
C CYS A 72 -4.99 5.09 -5.79
N ALA A 73 -5.20 5.65 -4.62
CA ALA A 73 -5.52 4.85 -3.44
C ALA A 73 -6.88 4.15 -3.64
N GLU A 74 -6.95 2.89 -3.25
CA GLU A 74 -8.19 2.12 -3.20
C GLU A 74 -8.45 1.66 -1.76
N PRO A 75 -9.69 1.32 -1.40
CA PRO A 75 -10.06 0.93 -0.03
C PRO A 75 -9.26 -0.25 0.52
N PHE A 76 -9.23 -0.33 1.83
CA PHE A 76 -8.81 -1.54 2.56
C PHE A 76 -10.02 -2.40 2.91
N GLU A 77 -9.82 -3.70 2.87
CA GLU A 77 -10.82 -4.68 3.30
C GLU A 77 -10.17 -5.79 4.12
N TRP A 78 -10.97 -6.42 4.97
CA TRP A 78 -10.64 -7.69 5.60
C TRP A 78 -11.51 -8.77 4.99
N ILE A 79 -10.88 -9.77 4.40
CA ILE A 79 -11.60 -10.91 3.82
C ILE A 79 -11.38 -12.16 4.67
N MET A 80 -12.35 -13.08 4.63
CA MET A 80 -12.27 -14.36 5.29
C MET A 80 -11.81 -15.40 4.27
N ALA A 81 -10.67 -16.04 4.51
CA ALA A 81 -10.20 -17.16 3.71
C ALA A 81 -11.00 -18.43 4.03
N GLU A 82 -10.99 -19.42 3.12
CA GLU A 82 -11.71 -20.69 3.29
C GLU A 82 -11.28 -21.46 4.55
N ASP A 83 -10.02 -21.29 4.98
CA ASP A 83 -9.48 -21.91 6.21
C ASP A 83 -9.82 -21.15 7.51
N GLY A 84 -10.60 -20.06 7.41
CA GLY A 84 -11.04 -19.24 8.54
C GLY A 84 -10.09 -18.12 8.93
N ARG A 85 -8.93 -17.94 8.24
CA ARG A 85 -8.04 -16.79 8.48
C ARG A 85 -8.69 -15.50 8.01
N ARG A 86 -8.49 -14.44 8.79
CA ARG A 86 -8.88 -13.08 8.43
C ARG A 86 -7.68 -12.39 7.76
N VAL A 87 -7.80 -12.08 6.48
CA VAL A 87 -6.71 -11.59 5.63
C VAL A 87 -6.92 -10.12 5.27
N PRO A 88 -5.97 -9.22 5.59
CA PRO A 88 -6.05 -7.83 5.18
C PRO A 88 -5.70 -7.66 3.70
N VAL A 89 -6.47 -6.81 3.03
CA VAL A 89 -6.29 -6.45 1.63
C VAL A 89 -6.19 -4.94 1.49
N ALA A 90 -5.07 -4.44 0.98
CA ALA A 90 -4.93 -3.10 0.45
C ALA A 90 -5.01 -3.20 -1.07
N TYR A 91 -6.11 -2.76 -1.68
CA TYR A 91 -6.29 -2.93 -3.13
C TYR A 91 -5.33 -2.10 -3.96
N SER A 92 -4.99 -0.89 -3.52
CA SER A 92 -3.93 -0.07 -4.11
C SER A 92 -3.38 0.94 -3.11
N MET A 93 -2.06 0.96 -2.98
CA MET A 93 -1.34 1.97 -2.18
C MET A 93 -1.09 3.28 -2.94
N SER A 94 -1.56 3.40 -4.19
CA SER A 94 -1.26 4.54 -5.06
C SER A 94 0.24 4.70 -5.35
N ASN A 95 0.70 5.95 -5.50
CA ASN A 95 2.09 6.29 -5.81
C ASN A 95 2.80 6.88 -4.59
N PHE A 96 3.78 6.18 -4.05
CA PHE A 96 4.62 6.73 -2.98
C PHE A 96 5.54 7.84 -3.52
N ILE A 97 6.26 7.57 -4.62
CA ILE A 97 7.05 8.56 -5.37
C ILE A 97 6.60 8.51 -6.83
N SER A 98 6.26 9.66 -7.42
CA SER A 98 5.80 9.71 -8.80
C SER A 98 6.07 11.07 -9.44
N ASN A 99 6.22 11.07 -10.77
CA ASN A 99 6.17 12.28 -11.59
C ASN A 99 4.78 12.53 -12.20
N MET A 100 3.80 11.72 -11.83
CA MET A 100 2.42 11.88 -12.30
C MET A 100 1.75 13.05 -11.57
N ALA A 101 0.87 13.74 -12.26
CA ALA A 101 0.10 14.85 -11.71
C ALA A 101 -1.34 14.78 -12.21
N GLY A 102 -2.27 15.15 -11.34
CA GLY A 102 -3.71 15.11 -11.60
C GLY A 102 -4.33 13.74 -11.30
N GLN A 103 -5.65 13.71 -11.26
CA GLN A 103 -6.45 12.51 -10.95
C GLN A 103 -6.03 11.83 -9.62
N ASN A 104 -5.51 12.60 -8.64
CA ASN A 104 -5.04 12.11 -7.33
C ASN A 104 -3.87 11.11 -7.40
N THR A 105 -3.12 11.09 -8.51
CA THR A 105 -1.96 10.21 -8.71
C THR A 105 -0.70 10.68 -7.98
N GLU A 106 -0.72 11.90 -7.45
CA GLU A 106 0.33 12.47 -6.59
C GLU A 106 0.12 12.20 -5.09
N TYR A 107 -0.98 11.54 -4.73
CA TYR A 107 -1.29 11.11 -3.38
C TYR A 107 -0.97 9.63 -3.24
N GLY A 108 -0.42 9.25 -2.12
CA GLY A 108 -0.08 7.86 -1.84
C GLY A 108 -0.25 7.55 -0.37
N LEU A 109 0.22 6.40 0.04
CA LEU A 109 0.25 6.02 1.43
C LEU A 109 1.45 5.12 1.74
N PHE A 110 1.90 5.19 2.98
CA PHE A 110 2.75 4.21 3.60
C PHE A 110 1.86 3.27 4.39
N LEU A 111 2.03 1.97 4.21
CA LEU A 111 1.29 0.93 4.92
C LEU A 111 2.21 0.22 5.92
N ARG A 112 1.74 0.05 7.14
CA ARG A 112 2.39 -0.75 8.18
C ARG A 112 1.53 -1.96 8.50
N LEU A 113 2.16 -3.13 8.49
CA LEU A 113 1.60 -4.37 8.97
C LEU A 113 2.36 -4.78 10.24
N ASP A 114 1.68 -4.78 11.37
CA ASP A 114 2.23 -5.30 12.62
C ASP A 114 1.79 -6.76 12.75
N ALA A 115 2.74 -7.69 12.53
CA ALA A 115 2.49 -9.13 12.56
C ALA A 115 2.98 -9.72 13.87
N GLN A 116 2.12 -10.47 14.53
CA GLN A 116 2.43 -11.16 15.79
C GLN A 116 2.21 -12.66 15.61
N ARG A 117 3.22 -13.46 15.96
CA ARG A 117 3.10 -14.92 15.97
C ARG A 117 2.68 -15.38 17.36
N ASP A 118 1.58 -16.08 17.43
CA ASP A 118 1.15 -16.83 18.61
C ASP A 118 1.10 -18.33 18.30
N GLY A 119 0.80 -19.15 19.30
CA GLY A 119 0.73 -20.61 19.13
C GLY A 119 -0.35 -21.10 18.13
N GLY A 120 -1.17 -20.24 17.62
CA GLY A 120 -2.27 -20.53 16.68
C GLY A 120 -2.05 -20.02 15.27
N GLY A 121 -1.01 -19.21 15.02
CA GLY A 121 -0.77 -18.63 13.70
C GLY A 121 -0.15 -17.24 13.74
N VAL A 122 -0.43 -16.43 12.72
CA VAL A 122 -0.01 -15.04 12.62
C VAL A 122 -1.24 -14.14 12.67
N SER A 123 -1.28 -13.25 13.66
CA SER A 123 -2.23 -12.14 13.69
C SER A 123 -1.60 -10.90 13.07
N ILE A 124 -2.41 -10.11 12.35
CA ILE A 124 -1.93 -8.91 11.66
C ILE A 124 -2.81 -7.74 12.08
N GLU A 125 -2.17 -6.61 12.39
CA GLU A 125 -2.81 -5.32 12.46
C GLU A 125 -2.33 -4.45 11.31
N MET A 126 -3.22 -3.61 10.77
CA MET A 126 -2.93 -2.75 9.63
C MET A 126 -3.12 -1.30 10.00
N SER A 127 -2.12 -0.48 9.70
CA SER A 127 -2.19 0.97 9.84
C SER A 127 -1.51 1.67 8.67
N TYR A 128 -1.90 2.91 8.39
CA TYR A 128 -1.38 3.64 7.24
C TYR A 128 -1.13 5.12 7.54
N LEU A 129 -0.24 5.70 6.73
CA LEU A 129 0.09 7.12 6.75
C LEU A 129 -0.13 7.68 5.34
N PRO A 130 -1.10 8.59 5.14
CA PRO A 130 -1.24 9.30 3.89
C PRO A 130 0.01 10.10 3.53
N THR A 131 0.41 10.07 2.27
CA THR A 131 1.56 10.82 1.75
C THR A 131 1.18 11.61 0.50
N ALA A 132 1.90 12.71 0.26
CA ALA A 132 1.82 13.45 -0.99
C ALA A 132 3.22 13.55 -1.61
N CYS A 133 3.33 13.27 -2.90
CA CYS A 133 4.57 13.51 -3.62
C CYS A 133 4.68 15.01 -3.93
N ILE A 134 5.58 15.70 -3.24
CA ILE A 134 5.91 17.10 -3.45
C ILE A 134 7.16 17.18 -4.32
N ILE A 135 7.17 18.10 -5.28
CA ILE A 135 8.30 18.30 -6.19
C ILE A 135 8.94 19.64 -5.87
N GLN A 136 10.09 19.59 -5.22
CA GLN A 136 10.87 20.77 -4.88
C GLN A 136 12.07 20.93 -5.81
N LYS A 137 12.67 22.11 -5.84
CA LYS A 137 13.90 22.38 -6.57
C LYS A 137 15.00 22.71 -5.58
N ALA A 138 16.07 21.92 -5.58
CA ALA A 138 17.26 22.18 -4.80
C ALA A 138 18.52 21.90 -5.64
N GLY A 139 19.51 22.77 -5.58
CA GLY A 139 20.76 22.63 -6.34
C GLY A 139 20.55 22.52 -7.86
N GLY A 140 19.52 23.17 -8.43
CA GLY A 140 19.18 23.11 -9.85
C GLY A 140 18.50 21.81 -10.30
N ARG A 141 18.19 20.88 -9.40
CA ARG A 141 17.53 19.60 -9.66
C ARG A 141 16.09 19.61 -9.16
N ARG A 142 15.22 18.83 -9.82
CA ARG A 142 13.87 18.51 -9.31
C ARG A 142 13.98 17.30 -8.40
N LEU A 143 13.49 17.45 -7.19
CA LEU A 143 13.44 16.38 -6.18
C LEU A 143 11.98 16.01 -5.94
N HIS A 144 11.67 14.74 -6.11
CA HIS A 144 10.36 14.18 -5.81
C HIS A 144 10.43 13.59 -4.40
N GLN A 145 9.61 14.11 -3.50
CA GLN A 145 9.65 13.76 -2.09
C GLN A 145 8.28 13.29 -1.62
N PRO A 146 8.15 12.06 -1.08
CA PRO A 146 6.95 11.66 -0.36
C PRO A 146 6.93 12.38 0.98
N ILE A 147 5.97 13.28 1.15
CA ILE A 147 5.78 14.05 2.39
C ILE A 147 4.62 13.43 3.16
N PRO A 148 4.79 13.10 4.46
CA PRO A 148 3.68 12.66 5.30
C PRO A 148 2.65 13.77 5.42
N CYS A 149 1.37 13.42 5.36
CA CYS A 149 0.29 14.39 5.31
C CYS A 149 -0.20 14.86 6.68
N TRP A 150 0.53 14.61 7.75
CA TRP A 150 0.30 15.23 9.05
C TRP A 150 0.73 16.69 9.04
N ALA A 151 -0.13 17.60 9.51
CA ALA A 151 0.09 19.04 9.37
C ALA A 151 1.40 19.54 9.99
N GLU A 152 1.81 19.01 11.15
CA GLU A 152 3.04 19.44 11.83
C GLU A 152 4.28 18.73 11.24
N GLU A 153 4.19 17.45 10.90
CA GLU A 153 5.27 16.68 10.30
C GLU A 153 5.55 17.14 8.87
N ALA A 154 4.51 17.48 8.10
CA ALA A 154 4.67 18.05 6.77
C ALA A 154 5.51 19.33 6.78
N LYS A 155 5.42 20.16 7.83
CA LYS A 155 6.23 21.38 7.98
C LYS A 155 7.70 21.09 8.23
N ARG A 156 8.04 19.93 8.81
CA ARG A 156 9.40 19.52 9.17
C ARG A 156 10.07 18.67 8.09
N THR A 157 9.28 18.13 7.16
CA THR A 157 9.76 17.22 6.12
C THR A 157 9.99 17.98 4.82
N GLY A 158 10.99 17.56 4.09
CA GLY A 158 11.35 18.18 2.81
C GLY A 158 12.75 18.77 2.87
N VAL A 159 13.36 18.92 1.70
CA VAL A 159 14.71 19.53 1.57
C VAL A 159 14.65 21.04 1.83
N GLU A 160 13.53 21.64 1.48
CA GLU A 160 13.21 23.06 1.75
C GLU A 160 11.89 23.15 2.50
N PRO A 161 11.67 24.18 3.30
CA PRO A 161 10.37 24.40 3.95
C PRO A 161 9.23 24.40 2.93
N LEU A 162 8.15 23.70 3.23
CA LEU A 162 6.99 23.64 2.33
C LEU A 162 6.30 24.99 2.23
N SER A 163 6.00 25.39 1.01
CA SER A 163 5.17 26.56 0.72
C SER A 163 3.72 26.33 1.18
N GLU A 164 2.96 27.41 1.33
CA GLU A 164 1.53 27.33 1.68
C GLU A 164 0.73 26.48 0.67
N GLY A 165 1.09 26.53 -0.62
CA GLY A 165 0.47 25.72 -1.67
C GLY A 165 0.77 24.23 -1.51
N GLU A 166 2.01 23.88 -1.13
CA GLU A 166 2.41 22.51 -0.85
C GLU A 166 1.76 21.97 0.42
N LEU A 167 1.66 22.77 1.48
CA LEU A 167 0.91 22.40 2.70
C LEU A 167 -0.58 22.16 2.39
N LYS A 168 -1.22 23.01 1.57
CA LYS A 168 -2.59 22.76 1.11
C LYS A 168 -2.71 21.47 0.28
N LYS A 169 -1.67 21.10 -0.44
CA LYS A 169 -1.63 19.82 -1.18
C LYS A 169 -1.56 18.63 -0.22
N THR A 170 -0.72 18.67 0.81
CA THR A 170 -0.65 17.59 1.81
C THR A 170 -1.99 17.43 2.55
N GLN A 171 -2.66 18.52 2.90
CA GLN A 171 -3.98 18.43 3.53
C GLN A 171 -5.03 17.79 2.61
N ARG A 172 -5.08 18.19 1.33
CA ARG A 172 -5.99 17.55 0.36
C ARG A 172 -5.69 16.06 0.17
N ALA A 173 -4.40 15.69 0.17
CA ALA A 173 -3.99 14.29 0.09
C ALA A 173 -4.47 13.50 1.31
N PHE A 174 -4.31 14.06 2.51
CA PHE A 174 -4.81 13.46 3.75
C PHE A 174 -6.32 13.21 3.67
N ASP A 175 -7.08 14.26 3.39
CA ASP A 175 -8.55 14.19 3.34
C ASP A 175 -9.03 13.18 2.28
N HIS A 176 -8.37 13.16 1.12
CA HIS A 176 -8.70 12.24 0.03
C HIS A 176 -8.39 10.79 0.38
N VAL A 177 -7.17 10.51 0.85
CA VAL A 177 -6.73 9.14 1.16
C VAL A 177 -7.54 8.57 2.31
N VAL A 178 -7.78 9.35 3.38
CA VAL A 178 -8.61 8.91 4.51
C VAL A 178 -10.06 8.67 4.08
N LYS A 179 -10.61 9.50 3.20
CA LYS A 179 -11.96 9.28 2.64
C LYS A 179 -12.06 7.97 1.85
N ILE A 180 -11.03 7.59 1.11
CA ILE A 180 -11.01 6.36 0.27
C ILE A 180 -10.72 5.13 1.13
N CYS A 181 -9.67 5.18 1.94
CA CYS A 181 -9.21 4.02 2.72
C CYS A 181 -10.07 3.75 3.97
N GLY A 182 -10.65 4.81 4.56
CA GLY A 182 -11.42 4.70 5.79
C GLY A 182 -10.54 4.46 7.02
N LEU A 183 -11.16 4.41 8.19
CA LEU A 183 -10.52 4.10 9.47
C LEU A 183 -11.04 2.79 10.09
N GLU A 184 -12.05 2.20 9.48
CA GLU A 184 -12.72 0.99 9.98
C GLU A 184 -11.88 -0.29 9.76
N ASN A 185 -11.02 -0.30 8.74
CA ASN A 185 -10.21 -1.47 8.36
C ASN A 185 -8.71 -1.32 8.69
N ALA A 186 -8.25 -0.07 8.87
CA ALA A 186 -6.88 0.22 9.23
C ALA A 186 -6.80 1.53 10.02
N GLY A 187 -6.02 1.57 11.08
CA GLY A 187 -5.76 2.78 11.84
C GLY A 187 -4.83 3.76 11.11
N LEU A 188 -4.80 5.02 11.53
CA LEU A 188 -3.74 5.93 11.13
C LEU A 188 -2.48 5.66 11.94
N ILE A 189 -1.32 5.73 11.29
CA ILE A 189 -0.04 5.70 11.98
C ILE A 189 0.10 7.06 12.69
N GLU A 190 0.20 7.03 14.02
CA GLU A 190 0.55 8.20 14.80
C GLU A 190 2.05 8.47 14.65
N TRP A 191 2.38 9.71 14.30
CA TRP A 191 3.78 10.13 14.28
C TRP A 191 4.24 10.33 15.72
N THR A 192 5.25 9.60 16.15
CA THR A 192 5.85 9.76 17.45
C THR A 192 7.27 10.30 17.29
N GLU A 193 7.75 11.08 18.28
CA GLU A 193 9.13 11.62 18.27
C GLU A 193 10.22 10.53 18.26
N GLU A 194 9.86 9.27 18.43
CA GLU A 194 10.80 8.15 18.30
C GLU A 194 11.26 7.93 16.84
N TYR A 195 10.43 8.30 15.86
CA TYR A 195 10.82 8.22 14.44
C TYR A 195 11.90 9.26 14.09
N ASP A 196 11.89 10.43 14.74
CA ASP A 196 12.91 11.48 14.52
C ASP A 196 14.29 11.08 15.05
N LYS A 197 14.39 10.12 15.96
CA LYS A 197 15.66 9.68 16.57
C LYS A 197 16.36 8.56 15.81
N GLN A 198 15.69 7.95 14.82
CA GLN A 198 16.19 6.82 14.03
C GLN A 198 16.55 7.24 12.59
N ALA A 199 16.28 8.47 12.18
CA ALA A 199 16.63 9.04 10.88
C ALA A 199 17.92 9.86 10.98
#